data_7aaf9bb5393b69aec68fbfa2420443af
#
_entry.id   7aaf9bb5393b69aec68fbfa2420443af
#
_cell.length_a   1.000
_cell.length_b   1.000
_cell.length_c   1.000
_cell.angle_alpha   90.00
_cell.angle_beta   90.00
_cell.angle_gamma   90.00
#
_symmetry.space_group_name_H-M   'P 1'
#
loop_
_entity.id
_entity.type
_entity.pdbx_description
1 polymer ?
#
loop_
_entity_poly.entity_id
_entity_poly.type
_entity_poly.pdbx_seq_one_letter_code
_entity_poly.pdbx_strand_id
1 'polypeptide(L)'
;MAALHCALQLFGPEDHVLLTEDLYGGTYRLVDRILHVPCTFVDTSRPGAVRDALRPNTRAIVVETPTNPMMRTADLSELAAIARKAGVLLIVDNTFLTPWLQRPLELGADIVVHSATKYLAGHNDVVAGALVVKDAALGERLAYLQNGIGAILGPQDAYLVIRGLKTLALRMERHQANAREVAAWLRAHPGVERVFYPGVGGMLSFTVAHAALVPQVLASVQLCLFAESLGGVETLITYPTTQTHADIPAERREALGISDRLLRLSVGIEDSHDIIADLAHALRDPSAAHGA
;
A
#
# COMPACT_ATOMS: atom_id res chain seq x y z
N MET A 1 -10.72 -1.82 -3.95
CA MET A 1 -11.53 -0.62 -4.39
C MET A 1 -12.98 -0.69 -3.91
N ALA A 2 -13.74 -1.77 -4.14
CA ALA A 2 -15.14 -1.87 -3.68
C ALA A 2 -15.30 -1.67 -2.16
N ALA A 3 -14.40 -2.22 -1.34
CA ALA A 3 -14.41 -2.01 0.10
C ALA A 3 -14.23 -0.52 0.48
N LEU A 4 -13.25 0.14 -0.12
CA LEU A 4 -13.02 1.57 0.13
C LEU A 4 -14.21 2.42 -0.37
N HIS A 5 -14.75 2.11 -1.56
CA HIS A 5 -15.96 2.76 -2.06
C HIS A 5 -17.11 2.62 -1.07
N CYS A 6 -17.35 1.40 -0.57
CA CYS A 6 -18.39 1.15 0.43
C CYS A 6 -18.19 1.99 1.71
N ALA A 7 -16.95 2.08 2.21
CA ALA A 7 -16.64 2.91 3.39
C ALA A 7 -16.89 4.39 3.14
N LEU A 8 -16.54 4.91 1.94
CA LEU A 8 -16.76 6.31 1.58
C LEU A 8 -18.24 6.67 1.37
N GLN A 9 -19.13 5.69 1.11
CA GLN A 9 -20.57 5.92 1.06
C GLN A 9 -21.23 6.20 2.43
N LEU A 10 -20.45 6.16 3.51
CA LEU A 10 -20.90 6.65 4.81
C LEU A 10 -21.08 8.18 4.84
N PHE A 11 -20.44 8.89 3.91
CA PHE A 11 -20.36 10.34 3.88
C PHE A 11 -21.21 10.93 2.75
N GLY A 12 -21.81 12.07 3.03
CA GLY A 12 -22.61 12.84 2.05
C GLY A 12 -21.74 13.81 1.24
N PRO A 13 -22.35 14.52 0.26
CA PRO A 13 -21.65 15.42 -0.64
C PRO A 13 -21.05 16.64 0.05
N GLU A 14 -21.55 17.01 1.23
CA GLU A 14 -21.06 18.16 2.02
C GLU A 14 -20.00 17.74 3.05
N ASP A 15 -19.80 16.43 3.25
CA ASP A 15 -18.88 15.92 4.23
C ASP A 15 -17.45 15.94 3.68
N HIS A 16 -16.53 16.45 4.49
CA HIS A 16 -15.12 16.51 4.13
C HIS A 16 -14.35 15.33 4.70
N VAL A 17 -13.38 14.81 3.93
CA VAL A 17 -12.53 13.69 4.32
C VAL A 17 -11.06 14.08 4.19
N LEU A 18 -10.26 13.81 5.21
CA LEU A 18 -8.79 13.86 5.11
C LEU A 18 -8.26 12.54 4.60
N LEU A 19 -7.32 12.57 3.66
CA LEU A 19 -6.65 11.38 3.14
C LEU A 19 -5.14 11.52 3.20
N THR A 20 -4.46 10.42 3.44
CA THR A 20 -3.00 10.34 3.25
C THR A 20 -2.62 10.87 1.87
N GLU A 21 -1.60 11.72 1.77
CA GLU A 21 -1.19 12.31 0.49
C GLU A 21 -0.46 11.31 -0.43
N ASP A 22 0.33 10.43 0.17
CA ASP A 22 1.07 9.34 -0.48
C ASP A 22 0.28 8.05 -0.32
N LEU A 23 -0.69 7.83 -1.17
CA LEU A 23 -1.59 6.69 -1.12
C LEU A 23 -1.73 6.00 -2.49
N TYR A 24 -2.30 4.81 -2.48
CA TYR A 24 -2.55 4.06 -3.70
C TYR A 24 -3.27 4.88 -4.77
N GLY A 25 -2.72 4.92 -5.99
CA GLY A 25 -3.27 5.72 -7.10
C GLY A 25 -4.73 5.42 -7.42
N GLY A 26 -5.19 4.18 -7.18
CA GLY A 26 -6.60 3.82 -7.30
C GLY A 26 -7.51 4.52 -6.28
N THR A 27 -7.02 4.80 -5.07
CA THR A 27 -7.74 5.59 -4.06
C THR A 27 -7.85 7.04 -4.50
N TYR A 28 -6.76 7.62 -5.00
CA TYR A 28 -6.77 8.96 -5.60
C TYR A 28 -7.82 9.05 -6.71
N ARG A 29 -7.77 8.13 -7.68
CA ARG A 29 -8.73 8.08 -8.78
C ARG A 29 -10.18 7.95 -8.29
N LEU A 30 -10.42 7.14 -7.26
CA LEU A 30 -11.77 6.94 -6.71
C LEU A 30 -12.33 8.25 -6.14
N VAL A 31 -11.59 8.95 -5.29
CA VAL A 31 -12.10 10.14 -4.60
C VAL A 31 -12.13 11.37 -5.50
N ASP A 32 -11.13 11.56 -6.37
CA ASP A 32 -10.97 12.75 -7.20
C ASP A 32 -11.76 12.67 -8.52
N ARG A 33 -11.71 11.50 -9.20
CA ARG A 33 -12.22 11.35 -10.57
C ARG A 33 -13.59 10.67 -10.66
N ILE A 34 -13.98 9.88 -9.65
CA ILE A 34 -15.20 9.07 -9.71
C ILE A 34 -16.26 9.58 -8.75
N LEU A 35 -15.91 9.73 -7.47
CA LEU A 35 -16.87 10.10 -6.43
C LEU A 35 -16.93 11.62 -6.17
N HIS A 36 -15.90 12.36 -6.55
CA HIS A 36 -15.76 13.80 -6.28
C HIS A 36 -16.01 14.13 -4.81
N VAL A 37 -15.43 13.32 -3.90
CA VAL A 37 -15.56 13.52 -2.45
C VAL A 37 -14.81 14.79 -2.04
N PRO A 38 -15.46 15.72 -1.30
CA PRO A 38 -14.76 16.87 -0.74
C PRO A 38 -13.62 16.38 0.17
N CYS A 39 -12.38 16.57 -0.25
CA CYS A 39 -11.25 16.00 0.47
C CYS A 39 -10.02 16.93 0.51
N THR A 40 -9.14 16.65 1.47
CA THR A 40 -7.81 17.24 1.55
C THR A 40 -6.79 16.10 1.74
N PHE A 41 -5.77 16.12 0.92
CA PHE A 41 -4.63 15.20 1.06
C PHE A 41 -3.60 15.81 2.02
N VAL A 42 -3.13 15.02 2.97
CA VAL A 42 -2.25 15.48 4.05
C VAL A 42 -1.19 14.42 4.37
N ASP A 43 -0.01 14.87 4.78
CA ASP A 43 1.02 13.96 5.30
C ASP A 43 0.60 13.39 6.65
N THR A 44 0.04 12.18 6.64
CA THR A 44 -0.42 11.49 7.85
C THR A 44 0.71 10.94 8.73
N SER A 45 1.95 10.97 8.27
CA SER A 45 3.12 10.71 9.12
C SER A 45 3.42 11.86 10.09
N ARG A 46 2.73 12.99 9.90
CA ARG A 46 2.86 14.20 10.71
C ARG A 46 1.50 14.54 11.36
N PRO A 47 1.23 14.04 12.57
CA PRO A 47 -0.06 14.25 13.26
C PRO A 47 -0.47 15.73 13.41
N GLY A 48 0.52 16.64 13.55
CA GLY A 48 0.27 18.07 13.55
C GLY A 48 -0.41 18.57 12.26
N ALA A 49 0.09 18.14 11.11
CA ALA A 49 -0.48 18.48 9.81
C ALA A 49 -1.93 17.97 9.65
N VAL A 50 -2.21 16.76 10.17
CA VAL A 50 -3.58 16.21 10.19
C VAL A 50 -4.50 17.07 11.04
N ARG A 51 -4.06 17.51 12.23
CA ARG A 51 -4.83 18.37 13.12
C ARG A 51 -5.15 19.72 12.48
N ASP A 52 -4.18 20.32 11.82
CA ASP A 52 -4.30 21.64 11.20
C ASP A 52 -5.20 21.61 9.94
N ALA A 53 -5.33 20.45 9.29
CA ALA A 53 -6.16 20.25 8.11
C ALA A 53 -7.64 19.93 8.43
N LEU A 54 -8.00 19.69 9.70
CA LEU A 54 -9.39 19.44 10.10
C LEU A 54 -10.28 20.66 9.84
N ARG A 55 -11.49 20.41 9.33
CA ARG A 55 -12.53 21.41 9.06
C ARG A 55 -13.78 21.09 9.88
N PRO A 56 -14.70 22.04 10.09
CA PRO A 56 -15.95 21.79 10.82
C PRO A 56 -16.82 20.68 10.22
N ASN A 57 -16.74 20.49 8.91
CA ASN A 57 -17.43 19.44 8.18
C ASN A 57 -16.58 18.19 7.91
N THR A 58 -15.38 18.07 8.49
CA THR A 58 -14.61 16.83 8.40
C THR A 58 -15.35 15.70 9.12
N ARG A 59 -15.45 14.55 8.49
CA ARG A 59 -16.12 13.34 9.03
C ARG A 59 -15.23 12.14 9.15
N ALA A 60 -14.13 12.11 8.40
CA ALA A 60 -13.17 11.00 8.50
C ALA A 60 -11.74 11.44 8.20
N ILE A 61 -10.82 10.66 8.76
CA ILE A 61 -9.41 10.61 8.41
C ILE A 61 -9.14 9.23 7.83
N VAL A 62 -8.75 9.16 6.56
CA VAL A 62 -8.41 7.92 5.86
C VAL A 62 -6.90 7.81 5.76
N VAL A 63 -6.34 6.82 6.40
CA VAL A 63 -4.89 6.62 6.54
C VAL A 63 -4.47 5.36 5.82
N GLU A 64 -3.45 5.46 4.97
CA GLU A 64 -2.72 4.31 4.43
C GLU A 64 -1.35 4.26 5.12
N THR A 65 -1.03 3.15 5.77
CA THR A 65 0.23 3.00 6.51
C THR A 65 0.70 1.54 6.59
N PRO A 66 1.93 1.23 6.12
CA PRO A 66 2.83 2.09 5.35
C PRO A 66 2.22 2.56 4.03
N THR A 67 2.64 3.72 3.54
CA THR A 67 2.13 4.33 2.31
C THR A 67 2.66 3.62 1.06
N ASN A 68 1.97 3.80 -0.06
CA ASN A 68 2.37 3.27 -1.36
C ASN A 68 2.60 4.43 -2.36
N PRO A 69 3.83 4.64 -2.88
CA PRO A 69 4.97 3.73 -2.84
C PRO A 69 6.09 4.13 -1.87
N MET A 70 5.98 5.23 -1.12
CA MET A 70 7.11 5.81 -0.37
C MET A 70 7.36 5.14 0.98
N MET A 71 6.52 4.19 1.40
CA MET A 71 6.67 3.41 2.64
C MET A 71 6.70 4.28 3.92
N ARG A 72 6.08 5.46 3.92
CA ARG A 72 5.96 6.31 5.11
C ARG A 72 5.02 5.65 6.10
N THR A 73 5.30 5.77 7.38
CA THR A 73 4.48 5.21 8.46
C THR A 73 3.80 6.31 9.26
N ALA A 74 2.60 6.03 9.75
CA ALA A 74 1.83 6.93 10.60
C ALA A 74 1.65 6.33 12.00
N ASP A 75 1.68 7.18 13.04
CA ASP A 75 1.30 6.77 14.40
C ASP A 75 -0.23 6.71 14.51
N LEU A 76 -0.77 5.50 14.41
CA LEU A 76 -2.22 5.29 14.46
C LEU A 76 -2.83 5.66 15.82
N SER A 77 -2.10 5.50 16.92
CA SER A 77 -2.60 5.84 18.24
C SER A 77 -2.76 7.36 18.41
N GLU A 78 -1.81 8.13 17.91
CA GLU A 78 -1.90 9.59 17.91
C GLU A 78 -3.00 10.07 16.97
N LEU A 79 -3.12 9.50 15.77
CA LEU A 79 -4.19 9.83 14.82
C LEU A 79 -5.57 9.47 15.37
N ALA A 80 -5.70 8.35 16.08
CA ALA A 80 -6.94 7.96 16.76
C ALA A 80 -7.33 8.95 17.88
N ALA A 81 -6.35 9.47 18.60
CA ALA A 81 -6.61 10.50 19.61
C ALA A 81 -7.10 11.81 18.97
N ILE A 82 -6.53 12.21 17.82
CA ILE A 82 -6.97 13.37 17.05
C ILE A 82 -8.40 13.15 16.53
N ALA A 83 -8.67 12.01 15.89
CA ALA A 83 -9.98 11.66 15.34
C ALA A 83 -11.07 11.67 16.42
N ARG A 84 -10.80 11.04 17.56
CA ARG A 84 -11.74 11.01 18.71
C ARG A 84 -12.01 12.39 19.24
N LYS A 85 -11.00 13.24 19.41
CA LYS A 85 -11.17 14.64 19.86
C LYS A 85 -12.00 15.48 18.91
N ALA A 86 -11.87 15.24 17.61
CA ALA A 86 -12.60 15.93 16.55
C ALA A 86 -14.00 15.33 16.30
N GLY A 87 -14.33 14.16 16.87
CA GLY A 87 -15.59 13.45 16.62
C GLY A 87 -15.72 12.92 15.20
N VAL A 88 -14.58 12.52 14.59
CA VAL A 88 -14.51 11.99 13.21
C VAL A 88 -14.04 10.53 13.21
N LEU A 89 -14.38 9.78 12.17
CA LEU A 89 -13.95 8.38 12.02
C LEU A 89 -12.47 8.29 11.60
N LEU A 90 -11.75 7.33 12.15
CA LEU A 90 -10.43 6.91 11.68
C LEU A 90 -10.58 5.63 10.85
N ILE A 91 -10.32 5.73 9.56
CA ILE A 91 -10.35 4.63 8.58
C ILE A 91 -8.91 4.31 8.20
N VAL A 92 -8.49 3.07 8.36
CA VAL A 92 -7.10 2.66 8.10
C VAL A 92 -7.05 1.59 7.01
N ASP A 93 -6.40 1.89 5.90
CA ASP A 93 -6.00 0.87 4.93
C ASP A 93 -4.77 0.14 5.46
N ASN A 94 -4.99 -1.10 5.90
CA ASN A 94 -3.99 -1.98 6.50
C ASN A 94 -3.53 -3.09 5.55
N THR A 95 -3.62 -2.85 4.25
CA THR A 95 -3.32 -3.85 3.22
C THR A 95 -1.90 -4.39 3.31
N PHE A 96 -0.89 -3.53 3.58
CA PHE A 96 0.52 -3.93 3.58
C PHE A 96 0.93 -4.75 4.80
N LEU A 97 0.40 -4.42 5.97
CA LEU A 97 0.80 -5.08 7.21
C LEU A 97 -0.10 -6.24 7.59
N THR A 98 -1.34 -6.27 7.09
CA THR A 98 -2.32 -7.31 7.43
C THR A 98 -2.63 -7.35 8.93
N PRO A 99 -3.63 -8.09 9.41
CA PRO A 99 -3.88 -8.23 10.84
C PRO A 99 -2.78 -9.02 11.57
N TRP A 100 -1.85 -9.62 10.84
CA TRP A 100 -0.70 -10.33 11.43
C TRP A 100 0.34 -9.36 12.01
N LEU A 101 0.68 -8.29 11.30
CA LEU A 101 1.72 -7.35 11.72
C LEU A 101 1.16 -6.07 12.36
N GLN A 102 -0.07 -5.68 12.06
CA GLN A 102 -0.71 -4.49 12.61
C GLN A 102 -2.21 -4.68 12.79
N ARG A 103 -2.75 -4.27 13.93
CA ARG A 103 -4.17 -4.36 14.28
C ARG A 103 -4.74 -2.98 14.58
N PRO A 104 -5.15 -2.21 13.56
CA PRO A 104 -5.55 -0.81 13.74
C PRO A 104 -6.73 -0.61 14.68
N LEU A 105 -7.67 -1.56 14.77
CA LEU A 105 -8.80 -1.47 15.73
C LEU A 105 -8.34 -1.47 17.18
N GLU A 106 -7.24 -2.14 17.50
CA GLU A 106 -6.64 -2.13 18.85
C GLU A 106 -5.92 -0.81 19.13
N LEU A 107 -5.51 -0.09 18.07
CA LEU A 107 -4.86 1.23 18.13
C LEU A 107 -5.85 2.39 18.04
N GLY A 108 -7.15 2.10 17.96
CA GLY A 108 -8.22 3.10 18.02
C GLY A 108 -8.81 3.49 16.66
N ALA A 109 -8.54 2.75 15.60
CA ALA A 109 -9.27 2.92 14.33
C ALA A 109 -10.72 2.44 14.47
N ASP A 110 -11.62 3.06 13.72
CA ASP A 110 -13.04 2.69 13.65
C ASP A 110 -13.31 1.69 12.54
N ILE A 111 -12.64 1.87 11.40
CA ILE A 111 -12.77 1.01 10.22
C ILE A 111 -11.39 0.61 9.73
N VAL A 112 -11.19 -0.67 9.46
CA VAL A 112 -10.01 -1.17 8.78
C VAL A 112 -10.39 -1.66 7.39
N VAL A 113 -9.68 -1.18 6.38
CA VAL A 113 -9.81 -1.58 4.98
C VAL A 113 -8.68 -2.53 4.64
N HIS A 114 -8.98 -3.58 3.91
CA HIS A 114 -7.98 -4.45 3.31
C HIS A 114 -8.30 -4.68 1.84
N SER A 115 -7.29 -4.55 0.99
CA SER A 115 -7.30 -5.23 -0.29
C SER A 115 -6.98 -6.71 -0.05
N ALA A 116 -8.02 -7.55 0.02
CA ALA A 116 -7.83 -8.98 0.20
C ALA A 116 -7.18 -9.65 -1.04
N THR A 117 -7.18 -8.96 -2.19
CA THR A 117 -6.41 -9.28 -3.40
C THR A 117 -4.93 -9.52 -3.11
N LYS A 118 -4.38 -8.86 -2.07
CA LYS A 118 -2.95 -8.81 -1.73
C LYS A 118 -2.59 -9.94 -0.76
N TYR A 119 -1.87 -9.65 0.28
CA TYR A 119 -1.38 -10.63 1.26
C TYR A 119 -2.45 -11.55 1.86
N LEU A 120 -3.71 -11.09 2.02
CA LEU A 120 -4.75 -11.93 2.61
C LEU A 120 -5.02 -13.17 1.75
N ALA A 121 -5.24 -13.02 0.45
CA ALA A 121 -5.32 -14.14 -0.49
C ALA A 121 -3.93 -14.70 -0.82
N GLY A 122 -2.98 -13.83 -1.16
CA GLY A 122 -1.55 -14.10 -1.23
C GLY A 122 -1.06 -14.92 -2.44
N HIS A 123 -1.91 -15.18 -3.43
CA HIS A 123 -1.58 -16.08 -4.56
C HIS A 123 -1.90 -15.47 -5.93
N ASN A 124 -2.15 -14.15 -6.01
CA ASN A 124 -2.44 -13.42 -7.26
C ASN A 124 -3.60 -13.99 -8.09
N ASP A 125 -4.53 -14.70 -7.47
CA ASP A 125 -5.59 -15.50 -8.09
C ASP A 125 -7.00 -14.99 -7.79
N VAL A 126 -7.16 -13.88 -7.03
CA VAL A 126 -8.46 -13.32 -6.65
C VAL A 126 -8.40 -11.80 -6.50
N VAL A 127 -9.49 -11.14 -6.83
CA VAL A 127 -9.71 -9.71 -6.56
C VAL A 127 -10.80 -9.57 -5.50
N ALA A 128 -10.43 -9.11 -4.31
CA ALA A 128 -11.33 -9.01 -3.18
C ALA A 128 -10.98 -7.83 -2.26
N GLY A 129 -11.96 -7.39 -1.47
CA GLY A 129 -11.77 -6.39 -0.42
C GLY A 129 -12.48 -6.81 0.86
N ALA A 130 -12.03 -6.28 1.99
CA ALA A 130 -12.67 -6.49 3.27
C ALA A 130 -12.72 -5.19 4.08
N LEU A 131 -13.82 -5.00 4.81
CA LEU A 131 -13.99 -3.99 5.85
C LEU A 131 -14.12 -4.70 7.19
N VAL A 132 -13.42 -4.21 8.19
CA VAL A 132 -13.46 -4.74 9.55
C VAL A 132 -13.73 -3.60 10.50
N VAL A 133 -14.72 -3.77 11.36
CA VAL A 133 -15.14 -2.79 12.37
C VAL A 133 -15.37 -3.49 13.72
N LYS A 134 -15.28 -2.71 14.78
CA LYS A 134 -15.58 -3.19 16.13
C LYS A 134 -17.02 -2.84 16.55
N ASP A 135 -17.51 -1.68 16.11
CA ASP A 135 -18.85 -1.20 16.42
C ASP A 135 -19.89 -1.94 15.57
N ALA A 136 -20.89 -2.54 16.23
CA ALA A 136 -21.92 -3.35 15.57
C ALA A 136 -22.85 -2.49 14.68
N ALA A 137 -23.24 -1.30 15.13
CA ALA A 137 -24.12 -0.42 14.35
C ALA A 137 -23.44 0.09 13.09
N LEU A 138 -22.13 0.42 13.18
CA LEU A 138 -21.31 0.77 12.03
C LEU A 138 -21.18 -0.43 11.07
N GLY A 139 -21.03 -1.65 11.60
CA GLY A 139 -21.01 -2.89 10.84
C GLY A 139 -22.30 -3.14 10.07
N GLU A 140 -23.45 -2.99 10.70
CA GLU A 140 -24.76 -3.10 10.07
C GLU A 140 -24.95 -2.05 8.96
N ARG A 141 -24.51 -0.81 9.20
CA ARG A 141 -24.56 0.25 8.18
C ARG A 141 -23.70 -0.06 6.97
N LEU A 142 -22.49 -0.55 7.17
CA LEU A 142 -21.58 -0.95 6.08
C LEU A 142 -22.13 -2.17 5.31
N ALA A 143 -22.71 -3.15 6.00
CA ALA A 143 -23.34 -4.30 5.38
C ALA A 143 -24.55 -3.89 4.51
N TYR A 144 -25.36 -2.94 4.99
CA TYR A 144 -26.46 -2.37 4.23
C TYR A 144 -25.97 -1.67 2.95
N LEU A 145 -24.91 -0.85 3.06
CA LEU A 145 -24.31 -0.18 1.92
C LEU A 145 -23.70 -1.17 0.93
N GLN A 146 -22.96 -2.16 1.42
CA GLN A 146 -22.36 -3.22 0.58
C GLN A 146 -23.43 -3.98 -0.22
N ASN A 147 -24.53 -4.35 0.44
CA ASN A 147 -25.64 -5.02 -0.23
C ASN A 147 -26.33 -4.11 -1.26
N GLY A 148 -26.57 -2.84 -0.93
CA GLY A 148 -27.20 -1.87 -1.82
C GLY A 148 -26.36 -1.52 -3.05
N ILE A 149 -25.03 -1.44 -2.89
CA ILE A 149 -24.07 -1.21 -3.98
C ILE A 149 -23.93 -2.47 -4.86
N GLY A 150 -24.17 -3.66 -4.29
CA GLY A 150 -24.03 -4.93 -5.00
C GLY A 150 -22.57 -5.39 -5.16
N ALA A 151 -21.63 -4.82 -4.40
CA ALA A 151 -20.22 -5.20 -4.43
C ALA A 151 -19.99 -6.49 -3.62
N ILE A 152 -20.51 -7.60 -4.11
CA ILE A 152 -20.46 -8.92 -3.48
C ILE A 152 -19.36 -9.78 -4.10
N LEU A 153 -18.74 -10.61 -3.25
CA LEU A 153 -17.71 -11.56 -3.68
C LEU A 153 -18.35 -12.87 -4.16
N GLY A 154 -17.83 -13.43 -5.26
CA GLY A 154 -18.25 -14.74 -5.73
C GLY A 154 -17.85 -15.85 -4.75
N PRO A 155 -18.59 -16.98 -4.70
CA PRO A 155 -18.26 -18.10 -3.79
C PRO A 155 -16.87 -18.67 -4.01
N GLN A 156 -16.40 -18.76 -5.24
CA GLN A 156 -15.05 -19.24 -5.56
C GLN A 156 -13.99 -18.28 -5.04
N ASP A 157 -14.19 -16.97 -5.24
CA ASP A 157 -13.27 -15.94 -4.77
C ASP A 157 -13.22 -15.92 -3.22
N ALA A 158 -14.38 -16.05 -2.56
CA ALA A 158 -14.45 -16.15 -1.11
C ALA A 158 -13.70 -17.39 -0.59
N TYR A 159 -13.82 -18.52 -1.27
CA TYR A 159 -13.08 -19.74 -0.95
C TYR A 159 -11.56 -19.54 -1.06
N LEU A 160 -11.09 -18.90 -2.14
CA LEU A 160 -9.67 -18.61 -2.35
C LEU A 160 -9.10 -17.69 -1.26
N VAL A 161 -9.84 -16.64 -0.88
CA VAL A 161 -9.44 -15.77 0.23
C VAL A 161 -9.36 -16.55 1.54
N ILE A 162 -10.37 -17.36 1.88
CA ILE A 162 -10.37 -18.18 3.11
C ILE A 162 -9.18 -19.16 3.09
N ARG A 163 -8.90 -19.76 1.94
CA ARG A 163 -7.77 -20.68 1.77
C ARG A 163 -6.43 -19.96 1.97
N GLY A 164 -6.26 -18.77 1.37
CA GLY A 164 -5.06 -17.94 1.52
C GLY A 164 -4.81 -17.52 2.97
N LEU A 165 -5.86 -17.15 3.70
CA LEU A 165 -5.77 -16.76 5.11
C LEU A 165 -5.16 -17.84 6.00
N LYS A 166 -5.33 -19.11 5.68
CA LYS A 166 -4.80 -20.24 6.49
C LYS A 166 -3.26 -20.28 6.56
N THR A 167 -2.58 -19.63 5.61
CA THR A 167 -1.11 -19.54 5.57
C THR A 167 -0.59 -18.14 5.77
N LEU A 168 -1.46 -17.18 6.12
CA LEU A 168 -1.09 -15.77 6.22
C LEU A 168 0.12 -15.54 7.14
N ALA A 169 0.10 -16.10 8.34
CA ALA A 169 1.18 -15.94 9.32
C ALA A 169 2.53 -16.38 8.74
N LEU A 170 2.60 -17.61 8.23
CA LEU A 170 3.82 -18.19 7.64
C LEU A 170 4.34 -17.36 6.46
N ARG A 171 3.44 -16.89 5.60
CA ARG A 171 3.81 -16.05 4.46
C ARG A 171 4.33 -14.69 4.91
N MET A 172 3.63 -14.01 5.82
CA MET A 172 4.06 -12.71 6.31
C MET A 172 5.41 -12.75 7.04
N GLU A 173 5.69 -13.82 7.80
CA GLU A 173 7.00 -14.04 8.42
C GLU A 173 8.11 -14.16 7.37
N ARG A 174 7.87 -14.97 6.32
CA ARG A 174 8.86 -15.16 5.24
C ARG A 174 9.02 -13.89 4.40
N HIS A 175 7.94 -13.24 3.97
CA HIS A 175 7.99 -11.97 3.25
C HIS A 175 8.83 -10.93 4.00
N GLN A 176 8.59 -10.80 5.31
CA GLN A 176 9.31 -9.83 6.13
C GLN A 176 10.79 -10.20 6.31
N ALA A 177 11.10 -11.47 6.54
CA ALA A 177 12.49 -11.93 6.64
C ALA A 177 13.24 -11.62 5.35
N ASN A 178 12.70 -12.03 4.22
CA ASN A 178 13.29 -11.77 2.90
C ASN A 178 13.44 -10.27 2.61
N ALA A 179 12.39 -9.47 2.91
CA ALA A 179 12.44 -8.03 2.67
C ALA A 179 13.52 -7.32 3.50
N ARG A 180 13.80 -7.77 4.73
CA ARG A 180 14.90 -7.26 5.55
C ARG A 180 16.26 -7.52 4.92
N GLU A 181 16.49 -8.73 4.44
CA GLU A 181 17.75 -9.13 3.79
C GLU A 181 17.95 -8.39 2.47
N VAL A 182 16.92 -8.37 1.61
CA VAL A 182 16.95 -7.63 0.34
C VAL A 182 17.16 -6.14 0.57
N ALA A 183 16.48 -5.52 1.54
CA ALA A 183 16.65 -4.11 1.87
C ALA A 183 18.06 -3.80 2.39
N ALA A 184 18.65 -4.69 3.17
CA ALA A 184 20.03 -4.53 3.67
C ALA A 184 21.04 -4.61 2.51
N TRP A 185 20.86 -5.56 1.60
CA TRP A 185 21.70 -5.71 0.42
C TRP A 185 21.58 -4.50 -0.53
N LEU A 186 20.35 -4.05 -0.83
CA LEU A 186 20.11 -2.88 -1.68
C LEU A 186 20.76 -1.61 -1.13
N ARG A 187 20.76 -1.40 0.20
CA ARG A 187 21.44 -0.25 0.83
C ARG A 187 22.95 -0.23 0.62
N ALA A 188 23.56 -1.38 0.46
CA ALA A 188 25.00 -1.51 0.22
C ALA A 188 25.36 -1.52 -1.28
N HIS A 189 24.38 -1.59 -2.18
CA HIS A 189 24.64 -1.73 -3.62
C HIS A 189 24.92 -0.38 -4.28
N PRO A 190 26.04 -0.20 -5.03
CA PRO A 190 26.42 1.09 -5.61
C PRO A 190 25.42 1.62 -6.67
N GLY A 191 24.66 0.76 -7.32
CA GLY A 191 23.60 1.14 -8.27
C GLY A 191 22.30 1.64 -7.60
N VAL A 192 22.24 1.67 -6.27
CA VAL A 192 21.07 2.11 -5.48
C VAL A 192 21.43 3.37 -4.71
N GLU A 193 20.61 4.42 -4.89
CA GLU A 193 20.80 5.69 -4.20
C GLU A 193 20.12 5.69 -2.82
N ARG A 194 18.90 5.16 -2.74
CA ARG A 194 18.10 5.16 -1.50
C ARG A 194 17.15 3.98 -1.44
N VAL A 195 16.93 3.46 -0.23
CA VAL A 195 15.95 2.39 0.05
C VAL A 195 14.92 2.89 1.04
N PHE A 196 13.65 2.73 0.70
CA PHE A 196 12.49 3.03 1.54
C PHE A 196 11.93 1.70 2.04
N TYR A 197 12.14 1.42 3.30
CA TYR A 197 11.64 0.22 3.96
C TYR A 197 11.35 0.52 5.43
N PRO A 198 10.11 0.30 5.90
CA PRO A 198 9.70 0.66 7.25
C PRO A 198 10.26 -0.29 8.32
N GLY A 199 11.04 -1.31 7.94
CA GLY A 199 11.56 -2.33 8.86
C GLY A 199 10.58 -3.46 9.17
N VAL A 200 9.38 -3.40 8.59
CA VAL A 200 8.28 -4.35 8.82
C VAL A 200 7.56 -4.66 7.51
N GLY A 201 7.03 -5.88 7.37
CA GLY A 201 6.31 -6.34 6.19
C GLY A 201 7.21 -6.70 5.01
N GLY A 202 6.58 -7.02 3.87
CA GLY A 202 7.24 -7.50 2.65
C GLY A 202 7.40 -6.44 1.56
N MET A 203 7.00 -5.18 1.80
CA MET A 203 7.05 -4.10 0.80
C MET A 203 8.23 -3.19 1.04
N LEU A 204 8.94 -2.86 -0.03
CA LEU A 204 9.96 -1.81 -0.04
C LEU A 204 9.95 -1.08 -1.38
N SER A 205 10.55 0.11 -1.39
CA SER A 205 10.89 0.83 -2.63
C SER A 205 12.34 1.25 -2.59
N PHE A 206 12.92 1.48 -3.76
CA PHE A 206 14.28 2.01 -3.84
C PHE A 206 14.45 2.89 -5.07
N THR A 207 15.37 3.85 -5.00
CA THR A 207 15.77 4.65 -6.14
C THR A 207 17.11 4.14 -6.66
N VAL A 208 17.17 3.93 -7.97
CA VAL A 208 18.44 3.61 -8.65
C VAL A 208 19.27 4.88 -8.82
N ALA A 209 20.59 4.72 -8.91
CA ALA A 209 21.54 5.84 -9.03
C ALA A 209 21.26 6.72 -10.26
N HIS A 210 20.85 6.13 -11.37
CA HIS A 210 20.57 6.83 -12.63
C HIS A 210 19.28 6.32 -13.28
N ALA A 211 18.47 7.19 -13.88
CA ALA A 211 17.20 6.81 -14.52
C ALA A 211 17.39 5.77 -15.65
N ALA A 212 18.53 5.77 -16.34
CA ALA A 212 18.85 4.80 -17.37
C ALA A 212 18.94 3.35 -16.86
N LEU A 213 19.14 3.13 -15.54
CA LEU A 213 19.12 1.80 -14.95
C LEU A 213 17.71 1.22 -14.85
N VAL A 214 16.65 2.04 -14.81
CA VAL A 214 15.28 1.54 -14.67
C VAL A 214 14.89 0.58 -15.80
N PRO A 215 14.94 0.97 -17.08
CA PRO A 215 14.60 0.05 -18.17
C PRO A 215 15.51 -1.18 -18.19
N GLN A 216 16.80 -1.03 -17.85
CA GLN A 216 17.72 -2.16 -17.76
C GLN A 216 17.31 -3.16 -16.69
N VAL A 217 17.01 -2.69 -15.46
CA VAL A 217 16.58 -3.54 -14.35
C VAL A 217 15.31 -4.29 -14.74
N LEU A 218 14.31 -3.56 -15.25
CA LEU A 218 13.03 -4.16 -15.63
C LEU A 218 13.13 -5.18 -16.78
N ALA A 219 14.10 -5.02 -17.67
CA ALA A 219 14.34 -5.96 -18.78
C ALA A 219 15.22 -7.16 -18.37
N SER A 220 15.98 -7.06 -17.28
CA SER A 220 17.02 -8.04 -16.92
C SER A 220 16.62 -8.97 -15.78
N VAL A 221 15.62 -8.61 -14.96
CA VAL A 221 15.10 -9.49 -13.92
C VAL A 221 14.49 -10.77 -14.51
N GLN A 222 14.72 -11.90 -13.87
CA GLN A 222 14.27 -13.21 -14.32
C GLN A 222 13.39 -13.93 -13.28
N LEU A 223 13.73 -13.83 -12.01
CA LEU A 223 12.94 -14.33 -10.89
C LEU A 223 11.89 -13.31 -10.45
N CYS A 224 12.32 -12.05 -10.30
CA CYS A 224 11.41 -10.94 -10.01
C CYS A 224 10.56 -10.65 -11.25
N LEU A 225 9.24 -10.65 -11.10
CA LEU A 225 8.35 -10.40 -12.23
C LEU A 225 8.04 -8.90 -12.35
N PHE A 226 8.27 -8.32 -13.53
CA PHE A 226 7.83 -6.95 -13.81
C PHE A 226 6.32 -6.93 -14.01
N ALA A 227 5.60 -6.64 -12.94
CA ALA A 227 4.14 -6.65 -12.92
C ALA A 227 3.57 -5.67 -11.90
N GLU A 228 2.33 -5.27 -12.11
CA GLU A 228 1.53 -4.61 -11.08
C GLU A 228 1.09 -5.62 -10.01
N SER A 229 0.45 -5.13 -8.96
CA SER A 229 0.04 -5.85 -7.79
C SER A 229 1.16 -5.97 -6.75
N LEU A 230 0.91 -6.74 -5.71
CA LEU A 230 1.81 -6.99 -4.59
C LEU A 230 1.24 -8.07 -3.66
N GLY A 231 2.07 -8.56 -2.76
CA GLY A 231 1.64 -9.43 -1.67
C GLY A 231 1.33 -10.88 -2.06
N GLY A 232 1.62 -11.24 -3.30
CA GLY A 232 1.66 -12.63 -3.74
C GLY A 232 2.93 -13.34 -3.26
N VAL A 233 2.95 -14.66 -3.40
CA VAL A 233 4.11 -15.49 -3.02
C VAL A 233 5.34 -15.22 -3.91
N GLU A 234 5.13 -14.70 -5.12
CA GLU A 234 6.18 -14.30 -6.06
C GLU A 234 6.68 -12.89 -5.76
N THR A 235 7.98 -12.64 -6.02
CA THR A 235 8.56 -11.31 -5.97
C THR A 235 8.16 -10.49 -7.20
N LEU A 236 7.51 -9.33 -6.96
CA LEU A 236 7.07 -8.43 -8.02
C LEU A 236 7.86 -7.12 -7.96
N ILE A 237 8.37 -6.67 -9.11
CA ILE A 237 8.96 -5.36 -9.28
C ILE A 237 8.02 -4.47 -10.10
N THR A 238 7.79 -3.24 -9.64
CA THR A 238 6.86 -2.30 -10.26
C THR A 238 7.56 -0.97 -10.51
N TYR A 239 7.22 -0.31 -11.61
CA TYR A 239 7.65 1.06 -11.90
C TYR A 239 6.47 2.02 -11.66
N PRO A 240 6.38 2.67 -10.49
CA PRO A 240 5.20 3.43 -10.08
C PRO A 240 4.78 4.52 -11.05
N THR A 241 5.72 5.23 -11.66
CA THR A 241 5.46 6.38 -12.55
C THR A 241 4.64 6.03 -13.79
N THR A 242 4.77 4.81 -14.31
CA THR A 242 4.05 4.37 -15.53
C THR A 242 2.93 3.37 -15.24
N GLN A 243 2.85 2.87 -14.01
CA GLN A 243 1.88 1.84 -13.61
C GLN A 243 0.96 2.39 -12.51
N THR A 244 1.24 2.06 -11.25
CA THR A 244 0.30 2.27 -10.12
C THR A 244 -0.03 3.73 -9.81
N HIS A 245 0.81 4.69 -10.23
CA HIS A 245 0.68 6.13 -9.97
C HIS A 245 0.66 6.97 -11.26
N ALA A 246 0.43 6.35 -12.41
CA ALA A 246 0.35 7.03 -13.70
C ALA A 246 -0.76 8.11 -13.75
N ASP A 247 -1.87 7.86 -13.05
CA ASP A 247 -3.02 8.78 -12.98
C ASP A 247 -2.77 10.02 -12.10
N ILE A 248 -1.72 10.04 -11.29
CA ILE A 248 -1.35 11.17 -10.45
C ILE A 248 -0.54 12.18 -11.29
N PRO A 249 -0.89 13.48 -11.27
CA PRO A 249 -0.13 14.51 -12.00
C PRO A 249 1.37 14.47 -11.67
N ALA A 250 2.22 14.71 -12.68
CA ALA A 250 3.67 14.61 -12.55
C ALA A 250 4.24 15.50 -11.43
N GLU A 251 3.79 16.76 -11.36
CA GLU A 251 4.19 17.71 -10.32
C GLU A 251 3.90 17.17 -8.91
N ARG A 252 2.74 16.52 -8.75
CA ARG A 252 2.37 15.92 -7.46
C ARG A 252 3.23 14.69 -7.15
N ARG A 253 3.53 13.84 -8.15
CA ARG A 253 4.44 12.70 -7.96
C ARG A 253 5.82 13.17 -7.50
N GLU A 254 6.37 14.20 -8.15
CA GLU A 254 7.65 14.80 -7.79
C GLU A 254 7.65 15.37 -6.37
N ALA A 255 6.60 16.09 -5.98
CA ALA A 255 6.43 16.63 -4.63
C ALA A 255 6.39 15.52 -3.56
N LEU A 256 5.84 14.34 -3.89
CA LEU A 256 5.82 13.17 -3.04
C LEU A 256 7.14 12.41 -3.02
N GLY A 257 8.07 12.69 -3.93
CA GLY A 257 9.35 11.99 -4.09
C GLY A 257 9.27 10.76 -5.01
N ILE A 258 8.17 10.62 -5.75
CA ILE A 258 8.00 9.54 -6.74
C ILE A 258 8.68 9.96 -8.04
N SER A 259 9.98 9.70 -8.11
CA SER A 259 10.81 10.06 -9.26
C SER A 259 10.80 8.97 -10.35
N ASP A 260 11.36 9.32 -11.50
CA ASP A 260 11.62 8.42 -12.63
C ASP A 260 12.68 7.33 -12.34
N ARG A 261 13.32 7.41 -11.15
CA ARG A 261 14.30 6.44 -10.66
C ARG A 261 13.75 5.48 -9.63
N LEU A 262 12.47 5.64 -9.24
CA LEU A 262 11.85 4.85 -8.19
C LEU A 262 11.32 3.52 -8.72
N LEU A 263 11.74 2.44 -8.09
CA LEU A 263 11.19 1.09 -8.25
C LEU A 263 10.57 0.63 -6.94
N ARG A 264 9.46 -0.09 -7.00
CA ARG A 264 8.82 -0.72 -5.85
C ARG A 264 8.95 -2.23 -5.94
N LEU A 265 9.31 -2.88 -4.85
CA LEU A 265 9.45 -4.33 -4.75
C LEU A 265 8.45 -4.87 -3.73
N SER A 266 7.63 -5.82 -4.18
CA SER A 266 6.86 -6.71 -3.32
C SER A 266 7.66 -7.99 -3.18
N VAL A 267 8.37 -8.12 -2.08
CA VAL A 267 9.26 -9.27 -1.85
C VAL A 267 8.44 -10.51 -1.56
N GLY A 268 8.65 -11.56 -2.33
CA GLY A 268 7.98 -12.85 -2.22
C GLY A 268 8.55 -13.77 -1.14
N ILE A 269 8.24 -15.06 -1.26
CA ILE A 269 8.66 -16.08 -0.29
C ILE A 269 9.73 -17.03 -0.85
N GLU A 270 10.28 -16.72 -2.02
CA GLU A 270 11.41 -17.42 -2.63
C GLU A 270 12.64 -17.41 -1.69
N ASP A 271 13.69 -18.07 -2.05
CA ASP A 271 14.96 -17.92 -1.31
C ASP A 271 15.49 -16.50 -1.46
N SER A 272 15.83 -15.84 -0.36
CA SER A 272 16.30 -14.44 -0.37
C SER A 272 17.59 -14.25 -1.17
N HIS A 273 18.47 -15.29 -1.21
CA HIS A 273 19.70 -15.24 -1.99
C HIS A 273 19.42 -15.29 -3.50
N ASP A 274 18.40 -16.01 -3.93
CA ASP A 274 17.98 -16.05 -5.34
C ASP A 274 17.39 -14.71 -5.77
N ILE A 275 16.55 -14.07 -4.91
CA ILE A 275 16.04 -12.72 -5.15
C ILE A 275 17.21 -11.72 -5.26
N ILE A 276 18.16 -11.79 -4.35
CA ILE A 276 19.34 -10.91 -4.35
C ILE A 276 20.21 -11.16 -5.58
N ALA A 277 20.40 -12.42 -5.98
CA ALA A 277 21.18 -12.76 -7.16
C ALA A 277 20.55 -12.21 -8.47
N ASP A 278 19.23 -12.28 -8.57
CA ASP A 278 18.47 -11.73 -9.70
C ASP A 278 18.59 -10.19 -9.75
N LEU A 279 18.39 -9.52 -8.62
CA LEU A 279 18.56 -8.06 -8.52
C LEU A 279 20.02 -7.64 -8.78
N ALA A 280 21.01 -8.40 -8.30
CA ALA A 280 22.42 -8.15 -8.56
C ALA A 280 22.76 -8.28 -10.06
N HIS A 281 22.16 -9.25 -10.74
CA HIS A 281 22.27 -9.38 -12.19
C HIS A 281 21.68 -8.16 -12.90
N ALA A 282 20.50 -7.73 -12.50
CA ALA A 282 19.77 -6.64 -13.14
C ALA A 282 20.39 -5.24 -12.91
N LEU A 283 21.00 -5.03 -11.74
CA LEU A 283 21.65 -3.78 -11.33
C LEU A 283 23.13 -3.67 -11.76
N ARG A 284 23.68 -4.63 -12.53
CA ARG A 284 25.08 -4.53 -13.02
C ARG A 284 25.26 -3.31 -13.91
N ASP A 285 26.33 -2.57 -13.67
CA ASP A 285 26.74 -1.49 -14.55
C ASP A 285 27.27 -2.07 -15.87
N PRO A 286 26.63 -1.80 -17.03
CA PRO A 286 27.11 -2.28 -18.34
C PRO A 286 28.51 -1.78 -18.68
N SER A 287 28.92 -0.61 -18.16
CA SER A 287 30.23 -0.01 -18.42
C SER A 287 31.37 -0.75 -17.71
N ALA A 288 31.08 -1.44 -16.62
CA ALA A 288 32.07 -2.24 -15.89
C ALA A 288 32.47 -3.54 -16.64
N ALA A 289 31.67 -3.99 -17.62
CA ALA A 289 31.93 -5.20 -18.40
C ALA A 289 32.91 -4.97 -19.56
N HIS A 290 33.26 -3.73 -19.89
CA HIS A 290 34.16 -3.38 -21.01
C HIS A 290 35.59 -2.97 -20.58
N GLY A 291 35.92 -3.17 -19.30
CA GLY A 291 37.19 -2.80 -18.68
C GLY A 291 38.05 -3.97 -18.15
N ALA A 292 37.78 -5.21 -18.56
CA ALA A 292 38.59 -6.37 -18.17
C ALA A 292 39.23 -7.07 -19.36
#